data_844582ded36a7d6b6f66a24289c13c16
#
_entry.id   844582ded36a7d6b6f66a24289c13c16
#
_cell.length_a   1.000
_cell.length_b   1.000
_cell.length_c   1.000
_cell.angle_alpha   90.00
_cell.angle_beta   90.00
_cell.angle_gamma   90.00
#
_symmetry.space_group_name_H-M   'P 1'
#
loop_
_entity.id
_entity.type
_entity.pdbx_description
1 polymer ?
#
loop_
_entity_poly.entity_id
_entity_poly.type
_entity_poly.pdbx_seq_one_letter_code
_entity_poly.pdbx_strand_id
1 'polypeptide(L)'
;MVLSLQTRSRKQRGQSLLETAMMIVVIFTVVFWIFELGWLMYTYAVMADAANEGVRYAVVHSGGDVAGTKAKVATFAQTSLHDVRGISTSVTFPDGSASPPNHVVVTVTYTYVPWLNQFITTPTMKTYAEGRMIVP
;
A
#
# COMPACT_ATOMS: atom_id res chain seq x y z
N MET A 1 -64.78 -11.07 5.66
CA MET A 1 -63.68 -12.05 5.76
C MET A 1 -62.57 -11.83 4.72
N VAL A 2 -62.56 -10.76 3.98
CA VAL A 2 -61.59 -10.50 2.88
C VAL A 2 -60.44 -9.55 3.27
N LEU A 3 -60.59 -8.78 4.36
CA LEU A 3 -59.60 -7.79 4.79
C LEU A 3 -58.33 -8.37 5.49
N SER A 4 -58.38 -9.62 5.98
CA SER A 4 -57.25 -10.22 6.70
C SER A 4 -56.14 -10.78 5.77
N LEU A 5 -56.43 -11.04 4.50
CA LEU A 5 -55.47 -11.61 3.54
C LEU A 5 -54.56 -10.56 2.93
N GLN A 6 -54.99 -9.31 2.80
CA GLN A 6 -54.19 -8.25 2.21
C GLN A 6 -53.08 -7.71 3.15
N THR A 7 -53.33 -7.74 4.45
CA THR A 7 -52.34 -7.30 5.45
C THR A 7 -51.17 -8.28 5.60
N ARG A 8 -51.40 -9.57 5.37
CA ARG A 8 -50.36 -10.60 5.42
C ARG A 8 -49.40 -10.51 4.24
N SER A 9 -49.91 -10.23 3.06
CA SER A 9 -49.11 -10.05 1.82
C SER A 9 -48.18 -8.83 1.88
N ARG A 10 -48.60 -7.72 2.48
CA ARG A 10 -47.77 -6.51 2.66
C ARG A 10 -46.62 -6.72 3.63
N LYS A 11 -46.85 -7.44 4.75
CA LYS A 11 -45.76 -7.75 5.71
C LYS A 11 -44.72 -8.68 5.12
N GLN A 12 -45.08 -9.64 4.29
CA GLN A 12 -44.15 -10.55 3.63
C GLN A 12 -43.29 -9.82 2.57
N ARG A 13 -43.83 -8.87 1.84
CA ARG A 13 -43.07 -8.05 0.87
C ARG A 13 -42.06 -7.15 1.59
N GLY A 14 -42.41 -6.58 2.73
CA GLY A 14 -41.45 -5.74 3.50
C GLY A 14 -40.30 -6.57 4.07
N GLN A 15 -40.55 -7.80 4.51
CA GLN A 15 -39.52 -8.70 5.01
C GLN A 15 -38.55 -9.12 3.92
N SER A 16 -39.03 -9.47 2.74
CA SER A 16 -38.20 -9.81 1.59
C SER A 16 -37.32 -8.66 1.13
N LEU A 17 -37.83 -7.42 1.15
CA LEU A 17 -37.02 -6.22 0.85
C LEU A 17 -35.90 -6.00 1.84
N LEU A 18 -36.17 -6.20 3.15
CA LEU A 18 -35.14 -6.07 4.18
C LEU A 18 -34.03 -7.12 4.02
N GLU A 19 -34.43 -8.37 3.74
CA GLU A 19 -33.50 -9.48 3.52
C GLU A 19 -32.60 -9.20 2.29
N THR A 20 -33.20 -8.73 1.19
CA THR A 20 -32.44 -8.35 -0.01
C THR A 20 -31.49 -7.18 0.28
N ALA A 21 -31.93 -6.17 1.02
CA ALA A 21 -31.08 -5.04 1.40
C ALA A 21 -29.88 -5.49 2.25
N MET A 22 -30.10 -6.39 3.21
CA MET A 22 -29.00 -6.95 4.02
C MET A 22 -28.02 -7.76 3.17
N MET A 23 -28.49 -8.58 2.23
CA MET A 23 -27.63 -9.31 1.29
C MET A 23 -26.77 -8.37 0.45
N ILE A 24 -27.35 -7.28 -0.07
CA ILE A 24 -26.63 -6.28 -0.83
C ILE A 24 -25.51 -5.65 0.00
N VAL A 25 -25.77 -5.28 1.24
CA VAL A 25 -24.76 -4.71 2.15
C VAL A 25 -23.61 -5.69 2.36
N VAL A 26 -23.89 -6.97 2.57
CA VAL A 26 -22.85 -8.00 2.73
C VAL A 26 -22.00 -8.12 1.46
N ILE A 27 -22.64 -8.18 0.29
CA ILE A 27 -21.95 -8.28 -1.00
C ILE A 27 -21.03 -7.05 -1.22
N PHE A 28 -21.55 -5.84 -1.02
CA PHE A 28 -20.73 -4.64 -1.14
C PHE A 28 -19.57 -4.61 -0.15
N THR A 29 -19.77 -5.05 1.08
CA THR A 29 -18.70 -5.15 2.07
C THR A 29 -17.56 -6.05 1.56
N VAL A 30 -17.88 -7.23 1.03
CA VAL A 30 -16.88 -8.15 0.48
C VAL A 30 -16.16 -7.52 -0.73
N VAL A 31 -16.90 -6.87 -1.63
CA VAL A 31 -16.31 -6.20 -2.80
C VAL A 31 -15.35 -5.10 -2.37
N PHE A 32 -15.73 -4.25 -1.43
CA PHE A 32 -14.83 -3.21 -0.90
C PHE A 32 -13.57 -3.78 -0.25
N TRP A 33 -13.66 -4.90 0.47
CA TRP A 33 -12.50 -5.59 1.03
C TRP A 33 -11.53 -6.06 -0.05
N ILE A 34 -12.04 -6.60 -1.16
CA ILE A 34 -11.21 -7.03 -2.29
C ILE A 34 -10.49 -5.84 -2.92
N PHE A 35 -11.16 -4.71 -3.11
CA PHE A 35 -10.54 -3.49 -3.61
C PHE A 35 -9.45 -2.95 -2.67
N GLU A 36 -9.70 -2.94 -1.37
CA GLU A 36 -8.74 -2.51 -0.36
C GLU A 36 -7.47 -3.36 -0.39
N LEU A 37 -7.61 -4.69 -0.44
CA LEU A 37 -6.48 -5.61 -0.56
C LEU A 37 -5.70 -5.39 -1.87
N GLY A 38 -6.40 -5.20 -2.99
CA GLY A 38 -5.76 -4.89 -4.27
C GLY A 38 -4.94 -3.60 -4.22
N TRP A 39 -5.48 -2.56 -3.59
CA TRP A 39 -4.79 -1.28 -3.42
C TRP A 39 -3.58 -1.40 -2.51
N LEU A 40 -3.68 -2.16 -1.44
CA LEU A 40 -2.56 -2.45 -0.52
C LEU A 40 -1.43 -3.18 -1.25
N MET A 41 -1.75 -4.22 -2.04
CA MET A 41 -0.76 -4.96 -2.84
C MET A 41 -0.10 -4.08 -3.91
N TYR A 42 -0.87 -3.23 -4.57
CA TYR A 42 -0.34 -2.26 -5.53
C TYR A 42 0.65 -1.30 -4.85
N THR A 43 0.27 -0.74 -3.72
CA THR A 43 1.14 0.16 -2.94
C THR A 43 2.44 -0.52 -2.53
N TYR A 44 2.37 -1.78 -2.09
CA TYR A 44 3.56 -2.57 -1.75
C TYR A 44 4.48 -2.77 -2.96
N ALA A 45 3.93 -3.09 -4.13
CA ALA A 45 4.71 -3.26 -5.36
C ALA A 45 5.42 -1.96 -5.76
N VAL A 46 4.72 -0.82 -5.73
CA VAL A 46 5.32 0.49 -6.01
C VAL A 46 6.45 0.82 -5.05
N MET A 47 6.31 0.50 -3.75
CA MET A 47 7.38 0.69 -2.78
C MET A 47 8.61 -0.17 -3.06
N ALA A 48 8.41 -1.42 -3.48
CA ALA A 48 9.50 -2.31 -3.86
C ALA A 48 10.24 -1.79 -5.10
N ASP A 49 9.52 -1.30 -6.09
CA ASP A 49 10.10 -0.68 -7.29
C ASP A 49 10.85 0.61 -6.95
N ALA A 50 10.30 1.44 -6.06
CA ALA A 50 10.97 2.65 -5.58
C ALA A 50 12.28 2.33 -4.84
N ALA A 51 12.31 1.27 -4.02
CA ALA A 51 13.53 0.81 -3.37
C ALA A 51 14.59 0.34 -4.38
N ASN A 52 14.19 -0.41 -5.41
CA ASN A 52 15.07 -0.86 -6.49
C ASN A 52 15.64 0.32 -7.29
N GLU A 53 14.80 1.32 -7.61
CA GLU A 53 15.27 2.53 -8.31
C GLU A 53 16.23 3.34 -7.44
N GLY A 54 16.00 3.39 -6.13
CA GLY A 54 16.94 3.98 -5.16
C GLY A 54 18.30 3.27 -5.17
N VAL A 55 18.32 1.95 -5.15
CA VAL A 55 19.54 1.15 -5.22
C VAL A 55 20.29 1.40 -6.55
N ARG A 56 19.56 1.39 -7.68
CA ARG A 56 20.16 1.67 -8.98
C ARG A 56 20.86 3.02 -9.02
N TYR A 57 20.26 4.03 -8.42
CA TYR A 57 20.86 5.35 -8.31
C TYR A 57 22.09 5.33 -7.39
N ALA A 58 22.00 4.75 -6.20
CA ALA A 58 23.07 4.70 -5.21
C ALA A 58 24.33 3.98 -5.74
N VAL A 59 24.15 2.89 -6.46
CA VAL A 59 25.24 2.04 -6.98
C VAL A 59 26.14 2.77 -7.98
N VAL A 60 25.59 3.71 -8.76
CA VAL A 60 26.34 4.44 -9.82
C VAL A 60 26.81 5.84 -9.40
N HIS A 61 26.47 6.28 -8.19
CA HIS A 61 26.89 7.59 -7.67
C HIS A 61 27.93 7.44 -6.56
N SER A 62 29.01 8.20 -6.62
CA SER A 62 30.09 8.13 -5.65
C SER A 62 29.62 8.41 -4.22
N GLY A 63 30.15 7.63 -3.26
CA GLY A 63 29.74 7.72 -1.87
C GLY A 63 28.30 7.29 -1.60
N GLY A 64 27.65 6.66 -2.59
CA GLY A 64 26.25 6.20 -2.51
C GLY A 64 25.22 7.31 -2.48
N ASP A 65 25.62 8.57 -2.56
CA ASP A 65 24.76 9.78 -2.53
C ASP A 65 23.41 9.58 -1.82
N VAL A 66 23.44 9.50 -0.49
CA VAL A 66 22.26 9.20 0.33
C VAL A 66 21.11 10.19 0.09
N ALA A 67 21.43 11.47 -0.12
CA ALA A 67 20.43 12.50 -0.34
C ALA A 67 19.75 12.33 -1.71
N GLY A 68 20.53 12.14 -2.77
CA GLY A 68 20.01 11.88 -4.11
C GLY A 68 19.24 10.57 -4.20
N THR A 69 19.70 9.53 -3.51
CA THR A 69 18.99 8.24 -3.41
C THR A 69 17.62 8.41 -2.80
N LYS A 70 17.50 9.12 -1.66
CA LYS A 70 16.20 9.41 -1.03
C LYS A 70 15.30 10.25 -1.93
N ALA A 71 15.86 11.24 -2.63
CA ALA A 71 15.12 12.07 -3.57
C ALA A 71 14.56 11.24 -4.74
N LYS A 72 15.37 10.31 -5.28
CA LYS A 72 14.94 9.39 -6.34
C LYS A 72 13.78 8.49 -5.90
N VAL A 73 13.89 7.86 -4.73
CA VAL A 73 12.82 7.05 -4.15
C VAL A 73 11.55 7.88 -3.98
N ALA A 74 11.66 9.09 -3.42
CA ALA A 74 10.51 9.97 -3.23
C ALA A 74 9.86 10.37 -4.55
N THR A 75 10.63 10.73 -5.56
CA THR A 75 10.13 11.11 -6.89
C THR A 75 9.38 9.94 -7.56
N PHE A 76 9.96 8.74 -7.50
CA PHE A 76 9.32 7.54 -8.06
C PHE A 76 7.99 7.25 -7.36
N ALA A 77 7.99 7.27 -6.04
CA ALA A 77 6.79 7.05 -5.24
C ALA A 77 5.70 8.11 -5.52
N GLN A 78 6.08 9.41 -5.63
CA GLN A 78 5.15 10.50 -5.95
C GLN A 78 4.49 10.38 -7.33
N THR A 79 5.18 9.79 -8.29
CA THR A 79 4.63 9.57 -9.63
C THR A 79 3.58 8.45 -9.65
N SER A 80 3.71 7.49 -8.74
CA SER A 80 2.93 6.25 -8.76
C SER A 80 1.88 6.15 -7.65
N LEU A 81 2.07 6.86 -6.53
CA LEU A 81 1.16 6.86 -5.39
C LEU A 81 0.48 8.22 -5.23
N HIS A 82 -0.80 8.20 -4.92
CA HIS A 82 -1.58 9.42 -4.68
C HIS A 82 -1.19 10.14 -3.37
N ASP A 83 -0.83 9.41 -2.33
CA ASP A 83 -0.38 9.96 -1.04
C ASP A 83 0.97 9.36 -0.65
N VAL A 84 1.96 10.22 -0.48
CA VAL A 84 3.35 9.85 -0.14
C VAL A 84 3.79 10.35 1.24
N ARG A 85 2.88 10.99 2.00
CA ARG A 85 3.22 11.63 3.28
C ARG A 85 3.72 10.67 4.35
N GLY A 86 3.39 9.39 4.23
CA GLY A 86 3.81 8.35 5.17
C GLY A 86 5.09 7.60 4.75
N ILE A 87 5.77 8.03 3.66
CA ILE A 87 6.96 7.35 3.16
C ILE A 87 8.20 7.82 3.91
N SER A 88 8.98 6.86 4.40
CA SER A 88 10.29 7.06 4.98
C SER A 88 11.31 6.18 4.28
N THR A 89 12.44 6.75 3.88
CA THR A 89 13.52 6.04 3.20
C THR A 89 14.78 6.04 4.05
N SER A 90 15.34 4.86 4.28
CA SER A 90 16.64 4.66 4.93
C SER A 90 17.62 4.05 3.95
N VAL A 91 18.81 4.61 3.87
CA VAL A 91 19.94 4.08 3.08
C VAL A 91 21.02 3.65 4.05
N THR A 92 21.45 2.41 3.98
CA THR A 92 22.46 1.83 4.87
C THR A 92 23.54 1.10 4.07
N PHE A 93 24.75 1.10 4.62
CA PHE A 93 25.90 0.39 4.06
C PHE A 93 26.34 -0.68 5.08
N PRO A 94 25.86 -1.92 4.94
CA PRO A 94 26.12 -2.99 5.91
C PRO A 94 27.62 -3.26 6.13
N ASP A 95 28.41 -3.07 5.09
CA ASP A 95 29.85 -3.33 5.09
C ASP A 95 30.68 -2.14 5.64
N GLY A 96 30.02 -1.12 6.18
CA GLY A 96 30.63 -0.01 6.89
C GLY A 96 31.04 1.20 6.04
N SER A 97 31.08 1.09 4.71
CA SER A 97 31.39 2.23 3.83
C SER A 97 30.67 2.16 2.48
N ALA A 98 30.49 3.33 1.86
CA ALA A 98 29.89 3.46 0.53
C ALA A 98 30.96 3.33 -0.58
N SER A 99 31.77 2.29 -0.55
CA SER A 99 32.86 2.04 -1.49
C SER A 99 32.80 0.63 -2.06
N PRO A 100 33.18 0.41 -3.33
CA PRO A 100 33.26 -0.94 -3.89
C PRO A 100 34.24 -1.83 -3.09
N PRO A 101 33.96 -3.11 -2.93
CA PRO A 101 32.83 -3.90 -3.45
C PRO A 101 31.62 -4.00 -2.49
N ASN A 102 31.48 -3.07 -1.57
CA ASN A 102 30.47 -3.10 -0.50
C ASN A 102 29.03 -3.00 -1.02
N HIS A 103 28.09 -3.32 -0.16
CA HIS A 103 26.67 -3.31 -0.50
C HIS A 103 25.99 -2.05 0.01
N VAL A 104 24.97 -1.61 -0.74
CA VAL A 104 24.01 -0.60 -0.30
C VAL A 104 22.65 -1.22 -0.15
N VAL A 105 21.99 -0.94 0.96
CA VAL A 105 20.61 -1.38 1.22
C VAL A 105 19.71 -0.16 1.35
N VAL A 106 18.73 -0.08 0.48
CA VAL A 106 17.69 0.95 0.50
C VAL A 106 16.43 0.35 1.08
N THR A 107 15.99 0.86 2.21
CA THR A 107 14.75 0.44 2.87
C THR A 107 13.71 1.53 2.74
N VAL A 108 12.54 1.18 2.24
CA VAL A 108 11.38 2.07 2.14
C VAL A 108 10.31 1.57 3.11
N THR A 109 9.86 2.46 3.98
CA THR A 109 8.80 2.20 4.95
C THR A 109 7.63 3.14 4.67
N TYR A 110 6.42 2.62 4.68
CA TYR A 110 5.20 3.38 4.45
C TYR A 110 4.11 2.96 5.42
N THR A 111 3.45 3.93 6.04
CA THR A 111 2.27 3.70 6.85
C THR A 111 1.04 3.84 5.98
N TYR A 112 0.46 2.71 5.59
CA TYR A 112 -0.73 2.66 4.77
C TYR A 112 -1.96 3.09 5.57
N VAL A 113 -2.74 4.01 5.03
CA VAL A 113 -4.01 4.45 5.64
C VAL A 113 -5.16 3.84 4.85
N PRO A 114 -5.84 2.81 5.39
CA PRO A 114 -7.00 2.21 4.75
C PRO A 114 -8.16 3.20 4.61
N TRP A 115 -9.02 3.01 3.62
CA TRP A 115 -10.26 3.78 3.47
C TRP A 115 -11.18 3.63 4.69
N LEU A 116 -11.18 2.44 5.29
CA LEU A 116 -11.93 2.10 6.50
C LEU A 116 -11.06 2.15 7.75
N ASN A 117 -10.22 3.17 7.89
CA ASN A 117 -9.28 3.34 9.00
C ASN A 117 -9.90 3.35 10.39
N GLN A 118 -11.21 3.61 10.49
CA GLN A 118 -11.96 3.53 11.76
C GLN A 118 -12.18 2.10 12.25
N PHE A 119 -12.10 1.11 11.34
CA PHE A 119 -12.34 -0.29 11.65
C PHE A 119 -11.10 -1.16 11.49
N ILE A 120 -10.07 -0.66 10.81
CA ILE A 120 -8.86 -1.41 10.48
C ILE A 120 -7.65 -0.59 10.95
N THR A 121 -6.74 -1.24 11.67
CA THR A 121 -5.47 -0.62 12.07
C THR A 121 -4.62 -0.33 10.83
N THR A 122 -3.94 0.82 10.83
CA THR A 122 -3.03 1.22 9.76
C THR A 122 -1.80 0.31 9.74
N PRO A 123 -1.62 -0.56 8.71
CA PRO A 123 -0.45 -1.41 8.63
C PRO A 123 0.77 -0.62 8.18
N THR A 124 1.90 -0.86 8.82
CA THR A 124 3.19 -0.34 8.36
C THR A 124 3.84 -1.36 7.44
N MET A 125 4.02 -0.98 6.18
CA MET A 125 4.69 -1.78 5.16
C MET A 125 6.16 -1.41 5.09
N LYS A 126 7.01 -2.41 4.90
CA LYS A 126 8.45 -2.24 4.75
C LYS A 126 8.94 -3.08 3.59
N THR A 127 9.67 -2.45 2.68
CA THR A 127 10.37 -3.11 1.58
C THR A 127 11.84 -2.74 1.61
N TYR A 128 12.69 -3.58 1.05
CA TYR A 128 14.10 -3.25 0.90
C TYR A 128 14.62 -3.78 -0.44
N ALA A 129 15.61 -3.12 -0.96
CA ALA A 129 16.40 -3.57 -2.08
C ALA A 129 17.88 -3.44 -1.74
N GLU A 130 18.69 -4.30 -2.29
CA GLU A 130 20.13 -4.36 -2.06
C GLU A 130 20.88 -4.36 -3.40
N GLY A 131 22.00 -3.68 -3.44
CA GLY A 131 22.87 -3.63 -4.61
C GLY A 131 24.34 -3.49 -4.22
N ARG A 132 25.22 -3.90 -5.11
CA ARG A 132 26.66 -3.79 -4.91
C ARG A 132 27.17 -2.51 -5.53
N MET A 133 27.98 -1.76 -4.76
CA MET A 133 28.59 -0.53 -5.23
C MET A 133 29.56 -0.80 -6.39
N ILE A 134 29.48 0.04 -7.42
CA ILE A 134 30.33 -0.06 -8.63
C ILE A 134 31.29 1.11 -8.69
N VAL A 135 30.89 2.27 -8.17
CA VAL A 135 31.67 3.50 -8.20
C VAL A 135 32.09 3.88 -6.78
N PRO A 136 33.36 4.23 -6.54
CA PRO A 136 33.88 4.65 -5.25
C PRO A 136 33.34 6.02 -4.79
#